data_41b9bfe6d7a2d0c9f988c72c31af4fe7
#
_entry.id   41b9bfe6d7a2d0c9f988c72c31af4fe7
#
_cell.length_a   1.000
_cell.length_b   1.000
_cell.length_c   1.000
_cell.angle_alpha   90.00
_cell.angle_beta   90.00
_cell.angle_gamma   90.00
#
_symmetry.space_group_name_H-M   'P 1'
#
loop_
_entity.id
_entity.type
_entity.pdbx_description
1 polymer ?
#
loop_
_entity_poly.entity_id
_entity_poly.type
_entity_poly.pdbx_seq_one_letter_code
_entity_poly.pdbx_strand_id
1 'polypeptide(L)'
;MMEQKVSIIIPVIRPESAERCIEAIRKNAGCDSYEIISAVDVDGIGCPKMVEILTKQAKYDLVMFLGDDTIPERDFLKHAIDAMESFPDGWGVVGLHTLDIRIETGNPLAHWMAHKKMLEHIPDGNFFSTEYHHCWCDNELKDVADELGRWAYAKKSKITHMHPVNKLARDDAGYKKAYGNGHDTNDFKIYCQRKRARMQERYGIKLAIAVPLTDETVYRQFFFSFVKVITEYMSSLVKNGKPISFDVLMPDFPCQIDAARNNLVQKALLSGCTHILMMDTDQIYQTTGMIEKMLAHDNPVVGARVHRRYPPFDPLLLRGDPGKLYQVPDDEIKNEDGSFNEDLPVDYTGTGCILYDMKIFNDMIPLKWFRFSVGDHGQPIGEDINFCDELKKANIPIIVDCSIDIKHLSTMAIDWGTYKLFQKIMK
;
A
#
# COMPACT_ATOMS: atom_id res chain seq x y z
N MET A 1 -5.69 42.12 -5.46
CA MET A 1 -5.01 40.97 -4.85
C MET A 1 -3.58 41.37 -4.57
N MET A 2 -3.00 41.01 -3.40
CA MET A 2 -1.57 41.24 -3.17
C MET A 2 -0.79 40.31 -4.11
N GLU A 3 0.27 40.82 -4.71
CA GLU A 3 1.12 40.08 -5.60
C GLU A 3 1.75 38.90 -4.85
N GLN A 4 1.45 37.67 -5.25
CA GLN A 4 2.01 36.46 -4.60
C GLN A 4 3.48 36.32 -4.94
N LYS A 5 4.32 36.18 -3.93
CA LYS A 5 5.77 36.02 -4.07
C LYS A 5 6.21 34.59 -3.77
N VAL A 6 7.13 34.05 -4.55
CA VAL A 6 7.54 32.65 -4.50
C VAL A 6 9.04 32.51 -4.27
N SER A 7 9.44 31.65 -3.34
CA SER A 7 10.83 31.20 -3.18
C SER A 7 11.02 29.91 -3.96
N ILE A 8 11.78 29.94 -5.03
CA ILE A 8 12.11 28.76 -5.84
C ILE A 8 13.37 28.12 -5.25
N ILE A 9 13.25 26.90 -4.76
CA ILE A 9 14.36 26.14 -4.14
C ILE A 9 14.87 25.07 -5.09
N ILE A 10 16.20 24.96 -5.22
CA ILE A 10 16.87 24.03 -6.12
C ILE A 10 18.01 23.33 -5.38
N PRO A 11 17.82 22.10 -4.85
CA PRO A 11 18.93 21.25 -4.45
C PRO A 11 19.81 20.90 -5.64
N VAL A 12 21.11 21.05 -5.53
CA VAL A 12 22.02 20.89 -6.67
C VAL A 12 22.98 19.72 -6.45
N ILE A 13 22.94 18.76 -7.35
CA ILE A 13 23.93 17.68 -7.49
C ILE A 13 24.78 17.91 -8.75
N ARG A 14 24.23 18.57 -9.77
CA ARG A 14 24.81 18.82 -11.09
C ARG A 14 24.91 20.33 -11.35
N PRO A 15 26.01 20.99 -10.99
CA PRO A 15 26.12 22.45 -11.11
C PRO A 15 25.81 22.99 -12.51
N GLU A 16 26.32 22.35 -13.57
CA GLU A 16 26.08 22.77 -14.96
C GLU A 16 24.60 22.65 -15.37
N SER A 17 23.89 21.65 -14.86
CA SER A 17 22.44 21.50 -15.10
C SER A 17 21.65 22.53 -14.32
N ALA A 18 22.05 22.82 -13.09
CA ALA A 18 21.44 23.85 -12.25
C ALA A 18 21.56 25.24 -12.90
N GLU A 19 22.70 25.59 -13.50
CA GLU A 19 22.86 26.84 -14.24
C GLU A 19 21.84 26.97 -15.35
N ARG A 20 21.67 25.93 -16.17
CA ARG A 20 20.65 25.90 -17.25
C ARG A 20 19.24 26.01 -16.70
N CYS A 21 18.93 25.35 -15.60
CA CYS A 21 17.65 25.47 -14.91
C CYS A 21 17.40 26.92 -14.46
N ILE A 22 18.35 27.54 -13.81
CA ILE A 22 18.26 28.93 -13.31
C ILE A 22 18.09 29.93 -14.47
N GLU A 23 18.82 29.76 -15.58
CA GLU A 23 18.65 30.57 -16.79
C GLU A 23 17.24 30.42 -17.38
N ALA A 24 16.73 29.17 -17.44
CA ALA A 24 15.38 28.90 -17.93
C ALA A 24 14.31 29.52 -17.01
N ILE A 25 14.48 29.47 -15.68
CA ILE A 25 13.59 30.15 -14.73
C ILE A 25 13.54 31.65 -15.02
N ARG A 26 14.70 32.31 -15.10
CA ARG A 26 14.79 33.77 -15.34
C ARG A 26 14.12 34.18 -16.66
N LYS A 27 14.22 33.33 -17.67
CA LYS A 27 13.65 33.60 -19.01
C LYS A 27 12.14 33.33 -19.05
N ASN A 28 11.66 32.35 -18.30
CA ASN A 28 10.35 31.75 -18.55
C ASN A 28 9.35 31.87 -17.37
N ALA A 29 9.70 32.56 -16.28
CA ALA A 29 8.83 32.66 -15.10
C ALA A 29 7.46 33.30 -15.41
N GLY A 30 7.41 34.27 -16.31
CA GLY A 30 6.17 35.01 -16.66
C GLY A 30 5.73 36.04 -15.60
N CYS A 31 6.54 36.25 -14.56
CA CYS A 31 6.40 37.28 -13.53
C CYS A 31 7.75 37.56 -12.88
N ASP A 32 7.88 38.68 -12.14
CA ASP A 32 9.11 39.09 -11.45
C ASP A 32 9.07 38.86 -9.94
N SER A 33 7.99 38.32 -9.42
CA SER A 33 7.73 38.19 -7.98
C SER A 33 8.28 36.88 -7.40
N TYR A 34 9.57 36.62 -7.54
CA TYR A 34 10.23 35.43 -7.01
C TYR A 34 11.67 35.68 -6.57
N GLU A 35 12.19 34.76 -5.76
CA GLU A 35 13.62 34.57 -5.52
C GLU A 35 14.05 33.16 -5.89
N ILE A 36 15.34 32.95 -6.16
CA ILE A 36 15.91 31.62 -6.40
C ILE A 36 16.92 31.33 -5.29
N ILE A 37 16.80 30.19 -4.65
CA ILE A 37 17.69 29.70 -3.60
C ILE A 37 18.20 28.33 -4.05
N SER A 38 19.51 28.22 -4.29
CA SER A 38 20.14 26.97 -4.71
C SER A 38 21.39 26.71 -3.89
N ALA A 39 21.62 25.43 -3.56
CA ALA A 39 22.84 25.01 -2.88
C ALA A 39 23.28 23.64 -3.39
N VAL A 40 24.62 23.49 -3.53
CA VAL A 40 25.22 22.21 -3.94
C VAL A 40 25.27 21.27 -2.74
N ASP A 41 24.79 20.04 -2.92
CA ASP A 41 24.92 18.97 -1.92
C ASP A 41 26.33 18.38 -1.93
N VAL A 42 27.27 19.12 -1.30
CA VAL A 42 28.68 18.73 -1.24
C VAL A 42 28.88 17.48 -0.40
N ASP A 43 28.14 17.38 0.71
CA ASP A 43 28.27 16.28 1.68
C ASP A 43 27.44 15.05 1.32
N GLY A 44 26.59 15.15 0.27
CA GLY A 44 25.72 14.06 -0.18
C GLY A 44 24.64 13.69 0.83
N ILE A 45 24.05 14.71 1.48
CA ILE A 45 23.01 14.52 2.50
C ILE A 45 21.65 14.14 1.90
N GLY A 46 21.48 14.29 0.58
CA GLY A 46 20.29 13.88 -0.15
C GLY A 46 19.24 14.97 -0.33
N CYS A 47 18.37 14.76 -1.32
CA CYS A 47 17.35 15.73 -1.73
C CYS A 47 16.44 16.17 -0.58
N PRO A 48 15.85 15.29 0.25
CA PRO A 48 14.94 15.70 1.31
C PRO A 48 15.58 16.66 2.34
N LYS A 49 16.78 16.37 2.79
CA LYS A 49 17.51 17.24 3.72
C LYS A 49 17.90 18.58 3.10
N MET A 50 18.27 18.57 1.82
CA MET A 50 18.52 19.82 1.08
C MET A 50 17.27 20.65 0.94
N VAL A 51 16.10 20.04 0.64
CA VAL A 51 14.80 20.73 0.59
C VAL A 51 14.47 21.38 1.94
N GLU A 52 14.68 20.68 3.06
CA GLU A 52 14.50 21.24 4.40
C GLU A 52 15.38 22.49 4.62
N ILE A 53 16.68 22.40 4.32
CA ILE A 53 17.63 23.50 4.49
C ILE A 53 17.24 24.72 3.65
N LEU A 54 16.89 24.51 2.37
CA LEU A 54 16.53 25.59 1.46
C LEU A 54 15.16 26.19 1.81
N THR A 55 14.21 25.39 2.28
CA THR A 55 12.91 25.86 2.77
C THR A 55 13.05 26.81 3.97
N LYS A 56 13.98 26.53 4.88
CA LYS A 56 14.28 27.41 6.02
C LYS A 56 14.89 28.75 5.59
N GLN A 57 15.57 28.80 4.46
CA GLN A 57 16.13 30.04 3.89
C GLN A 57 15.11 30.83 3.06
N ALA A 58 14.02 30.22 2.64
CA ALA A 58 12.99 30.84 1.83
C ALA A 58 12.31 32.00 2.56
N LYS A 59 12.28 33.18 1.93
CA LYS A 59 11.66 34.39 2.50
C LYS A 59 10.16 34.41 2.40
N TYR A 60 9.61 33.76 1.35
CA TYR A 60 8.18 33.85 1.05
C TYR A 60 7.45 32.59 1.52
N ASP A 61 6.14 32.72 1.74
CA ASP A 61 5.31 31.61 2.21
C ASP A 61 5.03 30.58 1.12
N LEU A 62 5.04 30.99 -0.15
CA LEU A 62 5.01 30.06 -1.28
C LEU A 62 6.41 29.58 -1.59
N VAL A 63 6.63 28.28 -1.53
CA VAL A 63 7.87 27.59 -1.87
C VAL A 63 7.64 26.71 -3.07
N MET A 64 8.47 26.85 -4.11
CA MET A 64 8.46 25.98 -5.28
C MET A 64 9.72 25.14 -5.32
N PHE A 65 9.58 23.83 -5.42
CA PHE A 65 10.67 22.88 -5.59
C PHE A 65 10.87 22.52 -7.06
N LEU A 66 12.12 22.66 -7.52
CA LEU A 66 12.57 22.19 -8.83
C LEU A 66 13.84 21.36 -8.68
N GLY A 67 13.95 20.26 -9.42
CA GLY A 67 15.20 19.53 -9.59
C GLY A 67 16.22 20.33 -10.42
N ASP A 68 17.51 20.12 -10.18
CA ASP A 68 18.62 20.75 -10.92
C ASP A 68 18.67 20.36 -12.41
N ASP A 69 17.96 19.28 -12.80
CA ASP A 69 17.85 18.75 -14.14
C ASP A 69 16.52 19.10 -14.83
N THR A 70 15.93 20.24 -14.46
CA THR A 70 14.69 20.72 -15.06
C THR A 70 14.88 21.93 -15.93
N ILE A 71 14.05 22.04 -16.97
CA ILE A 71 13.95 23.22 -17.84
C ILE A 71 12.49 23.68 -17.84
N PRO A 72 12.14 24.68 -17.00
CA PRO A 72 10.80 25.23 -16.98
C PRO A 72 10.44 25.91 -18.31
N GLU A 73 9.19 25.68 -18.78
CA GLU A 73 8.67 26.27 -20.00
C GLU A 73 8.05 27.66 -19.73
N ARG A 74 7.68 28.35 -20.82
CA ARG A 74 7.16 29.72 -20.76
C ARG A 74 5.96 29.84 -19.81
N ASP A 75 5.98 30.90 -18.99
CA ASP A 75 4.94 31.28 -18.03
C ASP A 75 4.66 30.23 -16.94
N PHE A 76 5.60 29.29 -16.70
CA PHE A 76 5.39 28.17 -15.75
C PHE A 76 5.05 28.65 -14.33
N LEU A 77 5.76 29.67 -13.82
CA LEU A 77 5.55 30.17 -12.47
C LEU A 77 4.19 30.88 -12.33
N LYS A 78 3.87 31.74 -13.33
CA LYS A 78 2.55 32.38 -13.38
C LYS A 78 1.42 31.33 -13.35
N HIS A 79 1.54 30.27 -14.15
CA HIS A 79 0.54 29.20 -14.18
C HIS A 79 0.45 28.40 -12.88
N ALA A 80 1.55 28.25 -12.15
CA ALA A 80 1.53 27.64 -10.82
C ALA A 80 0.82 28.54 -9.81
N ILE A 81 1.07 29.85 -9.83
CA ILE A 81 0.40 30.83 -9.00
C ILE A 81 -1.11 30.85 -9.31
N ASP A 82 -1.50 30.91 -10.59
CA ASP A 82 -2.90 30.83 -11.01
C ASP A 82 -3.61 29.56 -10.46
N ALA A 83 -2.90 28.42 -10.41
CA ALA A 83 -3.44 27.19 -9.84
C ALA A 83 -3.58 27.24 -8.31
N MET A 84 -2.70 27.93 -7.59
CA MET A 84 -2.81 28.14 -6.13
C MET A 84 -4.06 28.96 -5.78
N GLU A 85 -4.53 29.84 -6.64
CA GLU A 85 -5.74 30.62 -6.47
C GLU A 85 -7.04 29.76 -6.44
N SER A 86 -6.96 28.49 -6.84
CA SER A 86 -8.07 27.54 -6.67
C SER A 86 -8.40 27.27 -5.19
N PHE A 87 -7.47 27.55 -4.28
CA PHE A 87 -7.68 27.47 -2.85
C PHE A 87 -8.17 28.84 -2.33
N PRO A 88 -9.43 28.96 -1.83
CA PRO A 88 -10.02 30.25 -1.43
C PRO A 88 -9.22 31.01 -0.37
N ASP A 89 -8.47 30.29 0.46
CA ASP A 89 -7.64 30.81 1.54
C ASP A 89 -6.13 30.82 1.18
N GLY A 90 -5.79 30.55 -0.09
CA GLY A 90 -4.47 30.76 -0.69
C GLY A 90 -3.41 29.77 -0.26
N TRP A 91 -3.76 28.61 0.36
CA TRP A 91 -2.77 27.61 0.76
C TRP A 91 -3.12 26.19 0.34
N GLY A 92 -2.09 25.44 -0.01
CA GLY A 92 -2.19 24.05 -0.48
C GLY A 92 -0.89 23.63 -1.15
N VAL A 93 -0.97 22.56 -1.93
CA VAL A 93 0.11 22.04 -2.79
C VAL A 93 -0.37 22.03 -4.23
N VAL A 94 0.45 22.58 -5.12
CA VAL A 94 0.22 22.61 -6.56
C VAL A 94 1.28 21.76 -7.23
N GLY A 95 0.88 20.65 -7.84
CA GLY A 95 1.77 19.82 -8.67
C GLY A 95 1.99 20.46 -10.05
N LEU A 96 3.23 20.54 -10.51
CA LEU A 96 3.59 21.08 -11.81
C LEU A 96 3.50 20.02 -12.91
N HIS A 97 3.21 20.42 -14.13
CA HIS A 97 3.14 19.49 -15.25
C HIS A 97 4.55 19.12 -15.76
N THR A 98 5.13 18.12 -15.14
CA THR A 98 6.40 17.56 -15.59
C THR A 98 6.20 16.78 -16.89
N LEU A 99 6.93 17.13 -17.95
CA LEU A 99 6.93 16.42 -19.21
C LEU A 99 7.81 15.18 -19.08
N ASP A 100 7.27 14.15 -18.47
CA ASP A 100 7.93 12.88 -18.20
C ASP A 100 7.07 11.73 -18.74
N ILE A 101 7.68 10.81 -19.51
CA ILE A 101 6.97 9.67 -20.12
C ILE A 101 6.35 8.72 -19.11
N ARG A 102 6.76 8.76 -17.85
CA ARG A 102 6.17 7.99 -16.75
C ARG A 102 4.87 8.59 -16.22
N ILE A 103 4.58 9.85 -16.56
CA ILE A 103 3.40 10.56 -16.06
C ILE A 103 2.30 10.53 -17.11
N GLU A 104 1.74 9.37 -17.36
CA GLU A 104 0.63 9.19 -18.32
C GLU A 104 -0.68 9.81 -17.86
N THR A 105 -0.88 10.00 -16.56
CA THR A 105 -2.19 10.28 -15.98
C THR A 105 -2.39 11.71 -15.50
N GLY A 106 -1.43 12.61 -15.70
CA GLY A 106 -1.58 14.00 -15.28
C GLY A 106 -1.60 14.21 -13.75
N ASN A 107 -0.90 13.35 -13.00
CA ASN A 107 -0.73 13.48 -11.56
C ASN A 107 0.75 13.71 -11.21
N PRO A 108 1.30 14.90 -11.51
CA PRO A 108 2.72 15.20 -11.36
C PRO A 108 3.06 15.37 -9.88
N LEU A 109 4.03 14.59 -9.43
CA LEU A 109 4.54 14.58 -8.07
C LEU A 109 5.93 15.19 -7.96
N ALA A 110 6.76 15.02 -9.00
CA ALA A 110 8.20 15.28 -8.94
C ALA A 110 8.56 16.75 -8.68
N HIS A 111 7.71 17.70 -9.13
CA HIS A 111 7.94 19.14 -8.96
C HIS A 111 6.64 19.81 -8.51
N TRP A 112 6.75 20.71 -7.55
CA TRP A 112 5.57 21.30 -6.91
C TRP A 112 5.81 22.72 -6.42
N MET A 113 4.70 23.42 -6.12
CA MET A 113 4.67 24.64 -5.33
C MET A 113 3.73 24.45 -4.15
N ALA A 114 4.15 24.79 -2.95
CA ALA A 114 3.38 24.63 -1.73
C ALA A 114 3.47 25.87 -0.84
N HIS A 115 2.41 26.13 -0.07
CA HIS A 115 2.42 27.14 0.95
C HIS A 115 2.98 26.57 2.26
N LYS A 116 3.83 27.33 2.99
CA LYS A 116 4.48 26.88 4.24
C LYS A 116 3.48 26.44 5.32
N LYS A 117 2.24 26.89 5.28
CA LYS A 117 1.20 26.39 6.17
C LYS A 117 0.97 24.88 6.08
N MET A 118 1.30 24.25 4.95
CA MET A 118 1.29 22.79 4.83
C MET A 118 2.20 22.09 5.85
N LEU A 119 3.29 22.75 6.27
CA LEU A 119 4.25 22.17 7.24
C LEU A 119 3.61 21.87 8.59
N GLU A 120 2.53 22.59 8.96
CA GLU A 120 1.78 22.33 10.19
C GLU A 120 0.98 21.02 10.16
N HIS A 121 0.78 20.46 8.97
CA HIS A 121 -0.01 19.24 8.73
C HIS A 121 0.83 18.03 8.32
N ILE A 122 2.15 18.22 8.10
CA ILE A 122 3.08 17.13 7.79
C ILE A 122 3.71 16.65 9.10
N PRO A 123 3.78 15.34 9.37
CA PRO A 123 4.15 14.80 10.69
C PRO A 123 5.47 15.34 11.28
N ASP A 124 6.46 15.60 10.44
CA ASP A 124 7.78 16.13 10.87
C ASP A 124 8.03 17.58 10.47
N GLY A 125 7.01 18.28 9.96
CA GLY A 125 7.08 19.69 9.62
C GLY A 125 8.00 20.04 8.44
N ASN A 126 8.30 19.07 7.57
CA ASN A 126 9.12 19.23 6.38
C ASN A 126 8.34 18.83 5.13
N PHE A 127 8.45 19.57 4.02
CA PHE A 127 7.80 19.19 2.75
C PHE A 127 8.22 17.80 2.30
N PHE A 128 9.49 17.46 2.45
CA PHE A 128 10.02 16.12 2.28
C PHE A 128 10.59 15.65 3.63
N SER A 129 10.08 14.55 4.15
CA SER A 129 10.62 13.96 5.37
C SER A 129 12.08 13.58 5.19
N THR A 130 12.90 13.91 6.17
CA THR A 130 14.34 13.60 6.17
C THR A 130 14.66 12.14 6.48
N GLU A 131 13.65 11.33 6.74
CA GLU A 131 13.78 9.87 6.85
C GLU A 131 14.02 9.22 5.48
N TYR A 132 13.50 9.84 4.39
CA TYR A 132 13.75 9.38 3.02
C TYR A 132 15.18 9.74 2.57
N HIS A 133 15.72 8.88 1.72
CA HIS A 133 16.97 9.19 1.03
C HIS A 133 16.72 10.03 -0.23
N HIS A 134 15.76 9.63 -1.06
CA HIS A 134 15.48 10.29 -2.34
C HIS A 134 14.06 10.06 -2.87
N CYS A 135 13.57 8.81 -2.85
CA CYS A 135 12.32 8.42 -3.46
C CYS A 135 11.13 8.54 -2.51
N TRP A 136 9.89 8.55 -3.02
CA TRP A 136 8.63 8.48 -2.29
C TRP A 136 8.28 9.68 -1.39
N CYS A 137 9.19 10.60 -1.16
CA CYS A 137 8.93 11.81 -0.35
C CYS A 137 7.90 12.74 -1.01
N ASP A 138 7.91 12.85 -2.34
CA ASP A 138 6.93 13.57 -3.13
C ASP A 138 5.55 12.89 -3.10
N ASN A 139 5.51 11.55 -3.11
CA ASN A 139 4.29 10.78 -2.94
C ASN A 139 3.64 11.07 -1.57
N GLU A 140 4.44 11.12 -0.50
CA GLU A 140 3.91 11.44 0.83
C GLU A 140 3.34 12.87 0.90
N LEU A 141 4.03 13.87 0.34
CA LEU A 141 3.53 15.25 0.30
C LEU A 141 2.19 15.33 -0.42
N LYS A 142 2.06 14.62 -1.54
CA LYS A 142 0.80 14.56 -2.29
C LYS A 142 -0.30 13.87 -1.49
N ASP A 143 -0.01 12.73 -0.85
CA ASP A 143 -0.99 12.01 -0.04
C ASP A 143 -1.54 12.90 1.08
N VAL A 144 -0.66 13.60 1.81
CA VAL A 144 -1.08 14.53 2.88
C VAL A 144 -1.94 15.66 2.30
N ALA A 145 -1.56 16.21 1.16
CA ALA A 145 -2.34 17.27 0.51
C ALA A 145 -3.71 16.76 0.04
N ASP A 146 -3.80 15.55 -0.54
CA ASP A 146 -5.06 14.92 -0.93
C ASP A 146 -5.96 14.62 0.29
N GLU A 147 -5.38 14.09 1.36
CA GLU A 147 -6.09 13.78 2.61
C GLU A 147 -6.73 15.03 3.24
N LEU A 148 -6.14 16.19 2.99
CA LEU A 148 -6.64 17.51 3.46
C LEU A 148 -7.54 18.21 2.44
N GLY A 149 -7.68 17.67 1.22
CA GLY A 149 -8.36 18.38 0.12
C GLY A 149 -7.59 19.62 -0.34
N ARG A 150 -6.26 19.60 -0.25
CA ARG A 150 -5.34 20.72 -0.54
C ARG A 150 -4.37 20.45 -1.70
N TRP A 151 -4.76 19.57 -2.61
CA TRP A 151 -4.00 19.28 -3.82
C TRP A 151 -4.65 19.92 -5.05
N ALA A 152 -3.84 20.60 -5.88
CA ALA A 152 -4.25 21.11 -7.18
C ALA A 152 -3.20 20.77 -8.26
N TYR A 153 -3.63 20.66 -9.50
CA TYR A 153 -2.75 20.35 -10.63
C TYR A 153 -2.66 21.51 -11.62
N ALA A 154 -1.45 22.09 -11.71
CA ALA A 154 -1.15 23.16 -12.66
C ALA A 154 -0.79 22.61 -14.04
N LYS A 155 -1.76 22.10 -14.81
CA LYS A 155 -1.56 21.51 -16.13
C LYS A 155 -0.83 22.42 -17.14
N LYS A 156 -0.94 23.75 -16.97
CA LYS A 156 -0.28 24.74 -17.83
C LYS A 156 1.15 25.06 -17.38
N SER A 157 1.51 24.78 -16.13
CA SER A 157 2.86 24.99 -15.59
C SER A 157 3.76 23.84 -16.00
N LYS A 158 4.35 23.92 -17.19
CA LYS A 158 5.11 22.83 -17.81
C LYS A 158 6.59 22.88 -17.46
N ILE A 159 7.13 21.71 -17.13
CA ILE A 159 8.54 21.50 -16.77
C ILE A 159 9.10 20.36 -17.62
N THR A 160 10.09 20.63 -18.48
CA THR A 160 10.83 19.57 -19.17
C THR A 160 11.83 18.96 -18.19
N HIS A 161 11.72 17.66 -17.91
CA HIS A 161 12.61 16.94 -17.02
C HIS A 161 13.71 16.23 -17.80
N MET A 162 14.94 16.73 -17.69
CA MET A 162 16.13 16.21 -18.36
C MET A 162 16.64 14.93 -17.70
N HIS A 163 15.77 13.91 -17.62
CA HIS A 163 16.04 12.66 -16.95
C HIS A 163 16.34 11.51 -17.95
N PRO A 164 17.22 10.54 -17.62
CA PRO A 164 17.55 9.41 -18.50
C PRO A 164 16.34 8.60 -18.95
N VAL A 165 15.33 8.44 -18.10
CA VAL A 165 14.08 7.75 -18.44
C VAL A 165 13.33 8.39 -19.60
N ASN A 166 13.48 9.70 -19.76
CA ASN A 166 12.91 10.49 -20.87
C ASN A 166 13.83 10.48 -22.11
N LYS A 167 14.98 9.82 -22.03
CA LYS A 167 16.05 9.82 -23.06
C LYS A 167 16.59 11.22 -23.35
N LEU A 168 16.44 12.16 -22.42
CA LEU A 168 16.90 13.56 -22.52
C LEU A 168 18.23 13.79 -21.79
N ALA A 169 18.70 12.84 -20.98
CA ALA A 169 20.00 12.85 -20.32
C ALA A 169 20.65 11.46 -20.34
N ARG A 170 21.97 11.44 -20.08
CA ARG A 170 22.69 10.18 -19.87
C ARG A 170 22.56 9.76 -18.38
N ASP A 171 22.56 8.44 -18.14
CA ASP A 171 22.67 7.91 -16.80
C ASP A 171 24.05 8.23 -16.21
N ASP A 172 24.10 9.07 -15.20
CA ASP A 172 25.32 9.53 -14.53
C ASP A 172 25.47 9.00 -13.10
N ALA A 173 26.57 9.35 -12.43
CA ALA A 173 26.85 8.96 -11.07
C ALA A 173 25.81 9.49 -10.06
N GLY A 174 25.18 10.63 -10.33
CA GLY A 174 24.11 11.20 -9.51
C GLY A 174 22.85 10.34 -9.51
N TYR A 175 22.40 9.90 -10.69
CA TYR A 175 21.26 9.00 -10.81
C TYR A 175 21.55 7.64 -10.17
N LYS A 176 22.75 7.08 -10.40
CA LYS A 176 23.18 5.82 -9.76
C LYS A 176 23.21 5.92 -8.24
N LYS A 177 23.64 7.06 -7.69
CA LYS A 177 23.64 7.31 -6.24
C LYS A 177 22.21 7.44 -5.71
N ALA A 178 21.33 8.15 -6.39
CA ALA A 178 19.94 8.38 -5.98
C ALA A 178 19.10 7.08 -5.98
N TYR A 179 19.22 6.26 -7.01
CA TYR A 179 18.41 5.05 -7.20
C TYR A 179 19.15 3.73 -6.91
N GLY A 180 20.46 3.79 -6.60
CA GLY A 180 21.29 2.62 -6.30
C GLY A 180 21.15 2.12 -4.85
N ASN A 181 21.83 1.00 -4.56
CA ASN A 181 21.98 0.46 -3.20
C ASN A 181 20.67 0.14 -2.45
N GLY A 182 19.56 -0.10 -3.16
CA GLY A 182 18.27 -0.41 -2.54
C GLY A 182 17.57 0.80 -1.89
N HIS A 183 17.99 2.02 -2.17
CA HIS A 183 17.36 3.23 -1.62
C HIS A 183 15.88 3.31 -1.96
N ASP A 184 15.47 3.01 -3.20
CA ASP A 184 14.06 3.01 -3.59
C ASP A 184 13.22 2.02 -2.76
N THR A 185 13.74 0.82 -2.52
CA THR A 185 13.07 -0.20 -1.69
C THR A 185 12.96 0.24 -0.22
N ASN A 186 14.01 0.86 0.32
CA ASN A 186 14.00 1.35 1.68
C ASN A 186 13.05 2.54 1.85
N ASP A 187 13.09 3.49 0.93
CA ASP A 187 12.22 4.66 0.93
C ASP A 187 10.74 4.24 0.73
N PHE A 188 10.47 3.23 -0.10
CA PHE A 188 9.13 2.63 -0.21
C PHE A 188 8.64 2.06 1.13
N LYS A 189 9.51 1.36 1.85
CA LYS A 189 9.20 0.83 3.17
C LYS A 189 8.83 1.95 4.15
N ILE A 190 9.65 3.00 4.21
CA ILE A 190 9.41 4.19 5.04
C ILE A 190 8.06 4.84 4.66
N TYR A 191 7.80 5.03 3.36
CA TYR A 191 6.55 5.59 2.87
C TYR A 191 5.33 4.79 3.36
N CYS A 192 5.35 3.46 3.22
CA CYS A 192 4.27 2.60 3.68
C CYS A 192 4.07 2.67 5.20
N GLN A 193 5.15 2.69 5.98
CA GLN A 193 5.10 2.84 7.45
C GLN A 193 4.44 4.15 7.87
N ARG A 194 4.90 5.25 7.28
CA ARG A 194 4.39 6.60 7.60
C ARG A 194 2.94 6.77 7.16
N LYS A 195 2.57 6.28 5.98
CA LYS A 195 1.18 6.31 5.51
C LYS A 195 0.26 5.46 6.38
N ARG A 196 0.67 4.25 6.75
CA ARG A 196 -0.09 3.40 7.68
C ARG A 196 -0.29 4.09 9.04
N ALA A 197 0.74 4.74 9.58
CA ALA A 197 0.64 5.47 10.84
C ALA A 197 -0.41 6.59 10.78
N ARG A 198 -0.42 7.40 9.71
CA ARG A 198 -1.45 8.43 9.49
C ARG A 198 -2.85 7.83 9.38
N MET A 199 -2.99 6.72 8.65
CA MET A 199 -4.29 6.05 8.50
C MET A 199 -4.76 5.44 9.83
N GLN A 200 -3.85 4.89 10.63
CA GLN A 200 -4.14 4.36 11.96
C GLN A 200 -4.58 5.47 12.92
N GLU A 201 -3.91 6.61 12.92
CA GLU A 201 -4.31 7.79 13.70
C GLU A 201 -5.72 8.27 13.31
N ARG A 202 -6.00 8.33 12.00
CA ARG A 202 -7.27 8.84 11.46
C ARG A 202 -8.44 7.89 11.68
N TYR A 203 -8.25 6.60 11.53
CA TYR A 203 -9.32 5.58 11.48
C TYR A 203 -9.27 4.55 12.60
N GLY A 204 -8.16 4.44 13.33
CA GLY A 204 -7.86 3.31 14.22
C GLY A 204 -7.54 2.05 13.40
N ILE A 205 -8.53 1.53 12.70
CA ILE A 205 -8.37 0.41 11.76
C ILE A 205 -8.77 0.87 10.36
N LYS A 206 -7.89 0.67 9.39
CA LYS A 206 -8.19 0.73 7.96
C LYS A 206 -7.97 -0.66 7.36
N LEU A 207 -9.05 -1.32 6.94
CA LEU A 207 -9.05 -2.69 6.48
C LEU A 207 -8.96 -2.79 4.95
N ALA A 208 -8.05 -3.61 4.42
CA ALA A 208 -8.14 -4.10 3.06
C ALA A 208 -8.92 -5.41 3.03
N ILE A 209 -10.03 -5.48 2.32
CA ILE A 209 -10.75 -6.72 2.02
C ILE A 209 -10.25 -7.17 0.64
N ALA A 210 -9.39 -8.18 0.64
CA ALA A 210 -8.60 -8.61 -0.50
C ALA A 210 -9.16 -9.91 -1.11
N VAL A 211 -9.57 -9.85 -2.37
CA VAL A 211 -10.14 -10.98 -3.11
C VAL A 211 -9.16 -11.38 -4.21
N PRO A 212 -8.39 -12.47 -4.04
CA PRO A 212 -7.46 -12.96 -5.04
C PRO A 212 -8.21 -13.64 -6.20
N LEU A 213 -8.37 -12.91 -7.30
CA LEU A 213 -9.02 -13.43 -8.51
C LEU A 213 -8.00 -14.18 -9.36
N THR A 214 -8.26 -15.47 -9.58
CA THR A 214 -7.50 -16.34 -10.50
C THR A 214 -8.23 -16.57 -11.83
N ASP A 215 -9.54 -16.28 -11.86
CA ASP A 215 -10.43 -16.44 -12.99
C ASP A 215 -11.27 -15.18 -13.21
N GLU A 216 -11.81 -15.01 -14.41
CA GLU A 216 -12.72 -13.90 -14.75
C GLU A 216 -14.11 -14.05 -14.12
N THR A 217 -14.45 -15.23 -13.60
CA THR A 217 -15.75 -15.53 -13.01
C THR A 217 -15.62 -16.00 -11.57
N VAL A 218 -16.63 -15.71 -10.77
CA VAL A 218 -16.70 -16.14 -9.37
C VAL A 218 -17.97 -16.97 -9.13
N TYR A 219 -17.93 -17.82 -8.14
CA TYR A 219 -19.12 -18.58 -7.72
C TYR A 219 -20.22 -17.63 -7.23
N ARG A 220 -21.45 -17.88 -7.64
CA ARG A 220 -22.61 -17.12 -7.18
C ARG A 220 -22.73 -17.12 -5.65
N GLN A 221 -22.46 -18.25 -5.02
CA GLN A 221 -22.54 -18.41 -3.55
C GLN A 221 -21.49 -17.53 -2.86
N PHE A 222 -20.26 -17.45 -3.38
CA PHE A 222 -19.26 -16.51 -2.92
C PHE A 222 -19.79 -15.08 -3.01
N PHE A 223 -20.26 -14.65 -4.18
CA PHE A 223 -20.72 -13.27 -4.40
C PHE A 223 -21.76 -12.84 -3.37
N PHE A 224 -22.80 -13.64 -3.16
CA PHE A 224 -23.86 -13.28 -2.20
C PHE A 224 -23.35 -13.25 -0.75
N SER A 225 -22.51 -14.21 -0.33
CA SER A 225 -21.96 -14.23 1.02
C SER A 225 -20.97 -13.07 1.23
N PHE A 226 -20.16 -12.73 0.22
CA PHE A 226 -19.24 -11.60 0.24
C PHE A 226 -19.98 -10.26 0.40
N VAL A 227 -21.01 -10.02 -0.41
CA VAL A 227 -21.84 -8.81 -0.28
C VAL A 227 -22.49 -8.71 1.09
N LYS A 228 -22.98 -9.83 1.65
CA LYS A 228 -23.53 -9.89 3.00
C LYS A 228 -22.50 -9.44 4.03
N VAL A 229 -21.31 -10.03 4.04
CA VAL A 229 -20.23 -9.72 4.99
C VAL A 229 -19.83 -8.25 4.93
N ILE A 230 -19.65 -7.68 3.73
CA ILE A 230 -19.31 -6.26 3.57
C ILE A 230 -20.45 -5.37 4.09
N THR A 231 -21.70 -5.69 3.76
CA THR A 231 -22.85 -4.91 4.21
C THR A 231 -23.01 -4.94 5.72
N GLU A 232 -22.79 -6.09 6.36
CA GLU A 232 -22.80 -6.24 7.82
C GLU A 232 -21.69 -5.38 8.45
N TYR A 233 -20.46 -5.48 7.96
CA TYR A 233 -19.33 -4.70 8.48
C TYR A 233 -19.56 -3.19 8.32
N MET A 234 -19.98 -2.74 7.15
CA MET A 234 -20.32 -1.33 6.90
C MET A 234 -21.42 -0.84 7.85
N SER A 235 -22.47 -1.64 8.03
CA SER A 235 -23.57 -1.32 8.95
C SER A 235 -23.11 -1.22 10.40
N SER A 236 -22.18 -2.10 10.80
CA SER A 236 -21.57 -2.07 12.13
C SER A 236 -20.74 -0.81 12.34
N LEU A 237 -19.90 -0.40 11.38
CA LEU A 237 -19.13 0.85 11.45
C LEU A 237 -20.07 2.07 11.64
N VAL A 238 -21.09 2.18 10.80
CA VAL A 238 -22.06 3.27 10.85
C VAL A 238 -22.82 3.29 12.19
N LYS A 239 -23.31 2.13 12.66
CA LYS A 239 -24.02 2.01 13.93
C LYS A 239 -23.17 2.43 15.14
N ASN A 240 -21.87 2.17 15.08
CA ASN A 240 -20.91 2.52 16.11
C ASN A 240 -20.31 3.93 15.94
N GLY A 241 -20.82 4.73 15.01
CA GLY A 241 -20.34 6.09 14.74
C GLY A 241 -18.90 6.14 14.22
N LYS A 242 -18.39 5.02 13.67
CA LYS A 242 -17.05 4.96 13.09
C LYS A 242 -17.09 5.35 11.61
N PRO A 243 -16.05 5.99 11.08
CA PRO A 243 -15.95 6.24 9.65
C PRO A 243 -15.86 4.91 8.87
N ILE A 244 -16.36 4.91 7.65
CA ILE A 244 -16.15 3.78 6.74
C ILE A 244 -14.67 3.79 6.36
N SER A 245 -13.93 2.78 6.79
CA SER A 245 -12.48 2.69 6.72
C SER A 245 -12.01 1.34 6.19
N PHE A 246 -12.57 0.93 5.05
CA PHE A 246 -12.10 -0.25 4.34
C PHE A 246 -12.07 -0.05 2.83
N ASP A 247 -11.15 -0.75 2.19
CA ASP A 247 -11.01 -0.82 0.73
C ASP A 247 -11.29 -2.27 0.29
N VAL A 248 -12.02 -2.46 -0.81
CA VAL A 248 -12.13 -3.77 -1.47
C VAL A 248 -11.10 -3.83 -2.57
N LEU A 249 -10.15 -4.75 -2.46
CA LEU A 249 -9.02 -4.88 -3.38
C LEU A 249 -9.13 -6.16 -4.20
N MET A 250 -8.88 -6.02 -5.49
CA MET A 250 -8.78 -7.13 -6.45
C MET A 250 -7.54 -6.93 -7.30
N PRO A 251 -6.91 -7.99 -7.85
CA PRO A 251 -5.85 -7.83 -8.84
C PRO A 251 -6.42 -7.21 -10.11
N ASP A 252 -5.58 -6.48 -10.88
CA ASP A 252 -6.03 -5.80 -12.10
C ASP A 252 -6.42 -6.78 -13.21
N PHE A 253 -5.82 -7.97 -13.18
CA PHE A 253 -6.09 -9.06 -14.12
C PHE A 253 -6.07 -10.40 -13.37
N PRO A 254 -6.88 -11.39 -13.79
CA PRO A 254 -6.76 -12.76 -13.28
C PRO A 254 -5.32 -13.28 -13.47
N CYS A 255 -4.73 -13.81 -12.42
CA CYS A 255 -3.37 -14.32 -12.45
C CYS A 255 -3.19 -15.49 -11.47
N GLN A 256 -2.01 -16.09 -11.43
CA GLN A 256 -1.72 -17.15 -10.46
C GLN A 256 -1.92 -16.64 -9.03
N ILE A 257 -2.35 -17.53 -8.15
CA ILE A 257 -2.79 -17.17 -6.79
C ILE A 257 -1.70 -16.46 -5.96
N ASP A 258 -0.46 -16.88 -6.07
CA ASP A 258 0.67 -16.24 -5.39
C ASP A 258 0.93 -14.82 -5.90
N ALA A 259 0.86 -14.61 -7.21
CA ALA A 259 0.98 -13.29 -7.83
C ALA A 259 -0.20 -12.40 -7.42
N ALA A 260 -1.44 -12.93 -7.43
CA ALA A 260 -2.63 -12.22 -6.98
C ALA A 260 -2.49 -11.74 -5.54
N ARG A 261 -2.12 -12.62 -4.61
CA ARG A 261 -1.94 -12.27 -3.20
C ARG A 261 -0.84 -11.25 -2.97
N ASN A 262 0.32 -11.38 -3.65
CA ASN A 262 1.40 -10.38 -3.56
C ASN A 262 0.96 -9.01 -4.10
N ASN A 263 0.22 -8.96 -5.20
CA ASN A 263 -0.33 -7.70 -5.75
C ASN A 263 -1.31 -7.04 -4.76
N LEU A 264 -2.17 -7.83 -4.11
CA LEU A 264 -3.12 -7.32 -3.13
C LEU A 264 -2.44 -6.77 -1.88
N VAL A 265 -1.40 -7.44 -1.37
CA VAL A 265 -0.57 -6.93 -0.27
C VAL A 265 0.07 -5.60 -0.66
N GLN A 266 0.64 -5.50 -1.86
CA GLN A 266 1.23 -4.25 -2.34
C GLN A 266 0.19 -3.12 -2.44
N LYS A 267 -1.00 -3.39 -2.98
CA LYS A 267 -2.10 -2.41 -3.02
C LYS A 267 -2.51 -1.95 -1.62
N ALA A 268 -2.63 -2.88 -0.66
CA ALA A 268 -2.97 -2.56 0.72
C ALA A 268 -1.91 -1.69 1.41
N LEU A 269 -0.61 -1.96 1.17
CA LEU A 269 0.51 -1.13 1.64
C LEU A 269 0.41 0.29 1.07
N LEU A 270 0.23 0.42 -0.25
CA LEU A 270 0.08 1.71 -0.94
C LEU A 270 -1.16 2.50 -0.48
N SER A 271 -2.23 1.81 -0.09
CA SER A 271 -3.44 2.42 0.49
C SER A 271 -3.28 2.80 1.97
N GLY A 272 -2.19 2.41 2.63
CA GLY A 272 -1.97 2.63 4.05
C GLY A 272 -2.91 1.84 4.95
N CYS A 273 -3.36 0.67 4.51
CA CYS A 273 -4.20 -0.21 5.32
C CYS A 273 -3.43 -0.71 6.54
N THR A 274 -4.14 -0.84 7.67
CA THR A 274 -3.58 -1.38 8.92
C THR A 274 -3.69 -2.90 8.97
N HIS A 275 -4.74 -3.45 8.33
CA HIS A 275 -5.00 -4.88 8.24
C HIS A 275 -5.40 -5.28 6.82
N ILE A 276 -5.17 -6.54 6.47
CA ILE A 276 -5.65 -7.15 5.23
C ILE A 276 -6.36 -8.47 5.54
N LEU A 277 -7.60 -8.60 5.06
CA LEU A 277 -8.39 -9.82 5.12
C LEU A 277 -8.40 -10.46 3.72
N MET A 278 -7.76 -11.62 3.57
CA MET A 278 -7.83 -12.42 2.36
C MET A 278 -9.13 -13.24 2.34
N MET A 279 -9.83 -13.23 1.21
CA MET A 279 -11.09 -13.95 1.02
C MET A 279 -11.13 -14.65 -0.35
N ASP A 280 -10.97 -15.98 -0.38
CA ASP A 280 -10.96 -16.75 -1.63
C ASP A 280 -12.35 -16.84 -2.27
N THR A 281 -12.40 -16.89 -3.58
CA THR A 281 -13.64 -16.83 -4.37
C THR A 281 -14.41 -18.16 -4.46
N ASP A 282 -13.81 -19.25 -3.99
CA ASP A 282 -14.41 -20.58 -3.91
C ASP A 282 -14.91 -20.92 -2.51
N GLN A 283 -15.15 -19.89 -1.69
CA GLN A 283 -15.65 -20.04 -0.32
C GLN A 283 -16.98 -19.34 -0.10
N ILE A 284 -17.72 -19.77 0.92
CA ILE A 284 -18.98 -19.17 1.37
C ILE A 284 -18.80 -18.70 2.81
N TYR A 285 -19.00 -17.42 3.04
CA TYR A 285 -18.83 -16.73 4.31
C TYR A 285 -20.19 -16.56 4.99
N GLN A 286 -20.48 -17.33 6.03
CA GLN A 286 -21.82 -17.37 6.65
C GLN A 286 -21.87 -16.77 8.04
N THR A 287 -20.75 -16.72 8.77
CA THR A 287 -20.68 -16.22 10.14
C THR A 287 -21.01 -14.72 10.18
N THR A 288 -22.04 -14.36 10.91
CA THR A 288 -22.42 -12.96 11.12
C THR A 288 -21.39 -12.26 11.99
N GLY A 289 -21.01 -11.03 11.63
CA GLY A 289 -20.00 -10.25 12.34
C GLY A 289 -18.59 -10.85 12.23
N MET A 290 -18.32 -11.61 11.17
CA MET A 290 -17.03 -12.31 10.97
C MET A 290 -15.83 -11.35 11.04
N ILE A 291 -15.91 -10.21 10.38
CA ILE A 291 -14.79 -9.25 10.34
C ILE A 291 -14.52 -8.70 11.74
N GLU A 292 -15.56 -8.31 12.47
CA GLU A 292 -15.44 -7.80 13.84
C GLU A 292 -14.87 -8.85 14.78
N LYS A 293 -15.30 -10.10 14.64
CA LYS A 293 -14.74 -11.22 15.43
C LYS A 293 -13.23 -11.35 15.18
N MET A 294 -12.81 -11.39 13.92
CA MET A 294 -11.39 -11.50 13.58
C MET A 294 -10.57 -10.30 14.08
N LEU A 295 -11.11 -9.09 13.98
CA LEU A 295 -10.46 -7.86 14.45
C LEU A 295 -10.43 -7.72 15.99
N ALA A 296 -11.23 -8.49 16.71
CA ALA A 296 -11.27 -8.47 18.18
C ALA A 296 -10.12 -9.25 18.83
N HIS A 297 -9.49 -10.17 18.10
CA HIS A 297 -8.33 -10.91 18.59
C HIS A 297 -7.08 -10.04 18.68
N ASP A 298 -6.34 -10.13 19.76
CA ASP A 298 -5.04 -9.49 19.94
C ASP A 298 -3.91 -10.39 19.38
N ASN A 299 -4.01 -10.66 18.07
CA ASN A 299 -3.03 -11.50 17.37
C ASN A 299 -2.77 -10.97 15.95
N PRO A 300 -1.51 -10.94 15.49
CA PRO A 300 -1.17 -10.39 14.18
C PRO A 300 -1.66 -11.22 12.99
N VAL A 301 -2.01 -12.50 13.21
CA VAL A 301 -2.56 -13.40 12.17
C VAL A 301 -3.74 -14.19 12.73
N VAL A 302 -4.92 -13.94 12.18
CA VAL A 302 -6.16 -14.61 12.61
C VAL A 302 -6.81 -15.31 11.43
N GLY A 303 -6.82 -16.63 11.46
CA GLY A 303 -7.49 -17.47 10.46
C GLY A 303 -8.93 -17.83 10.85
N ALA A 304 -9.74 -18.20 9.85
CA ALA A 304 -11.01 -18.88 10.05
C ALA A 304 -10.84 -20.39 9.79
N ARG A 305 -11.76 -21.20 10.30
CA ARG A 305 -11.75 -22.64 10.04
C ARG A 305 -12.19 -22.93 8.60
N VAL A 306 -11.24 -23.30 7.76
CA VAL A 306 -11.44 -23.70 6.37
C VAL A 306 -11.09 -25.16 6.20
N HIS A 307 -11.88 -25.90 5.42
CA HIS A 307 -11.67 -27.32 5.14
C HIS A 307 -11.01 -27.55 3.78
N ARG A 308 -10.30 -28.66 3.61
CA ARG A 308 -9.78 -29.09 2.31
C ARG A 308 -10.92 -29.40 1.33
N ARG A 309 -10.65 -29.17 0.03
CA ARG A 309 -11.63 -29.51 -1.05
C ARG A 309 -11.70 -30.99 -1.39
N TYR A 310 -10.78 -31.78 -0.88
CA TYR A 310 -10.62 -33.22 -1.17
C TYR A 310 -10.82 -34.07 0.07
N PRO A 311 -11.37 -35.30 -0.10
CA PRO A 311 -11.44 -36.25 1.00
C PRO A 311 -10.08 -36.43 1.69
N PRO A 312 -10.05 -36.58 3.01
CA PRO A 312 -11.19 -36.70 3.92
C PRO A 312 -11.84 -35.39 4.37
N PHE A 313 -11.54 -34.24 3.72
CA PHE A 313 -12.09 -32.90 4.01
C PHE A 313 -11.65 -32.31 5.37
N ASP A 314 -10.48 -32.68 5.83
CA ASP A 314 -9.93 -32.19 7.09
C ASP A 314 -9.90 -30.66 7.13
N PRO A 315 -10.09 -30.04 8.29
CA PRO A 315 -9.82 -28.62 8.45
C PRO A 315 -8.31 -28.36 8.21
N LEU A 316 -7.99 -27.23 7.59
CA LEU A 316 -6.61 -26.82 7.33
C LEU A 316 -5.97 -26.23 8.60
N LEU A 317 -5.84 -27.06 9.63
CA LEU A 317 -5.30 -26.71 10.94
C LEU A 317 -4.15 -27.68 11.26
N LEU A 318 -2.91 -27.21 11.00
CA LEU A 318 -1.75 -28.10 11.07
C LEU A 318 -0.71 -27.56 12.05
N ARG A 319 0.03 -28.48 12.67
CA ARG A 319 1.21 -28.21 13.49
C ARG A 319 2.39 -29.05 13.03
N GLY A 320 3.59 -28.68 13.44
CA GLY A 320 4.83 -29.39 13.15
C GLY A 320 5.82 -28.56 12.38
N ASP A 321 6.77 -29.24 11.76
CA ASP A 321 7.81 -28.61 10.93
C ASP A 321 7.64 -28.98 9.46
N PRO A 322 8.25 -28.23 8.51
CA PRO A 322 8.20 -28.56 7.10
C PRO A 322 8.53 -30.04 6.82
N GLY A 323 7.64 -30.72 6.12
CA GLY A 323 7.76 -32.15 5.81
C GLY A 323 7.29 -33.12 6.93
N LYS A 324 6.88 -32.61 8.10
CA LYS A 324 6.34 -33.40 9.23
C LYS A 324 5.10 -32.75 9.85
N LEU A 325 4.20 -32.26 9.00
CA LEU A 325 2.96 -31.64 9.44
C LEU A 325 1.95 -32.69 9.90
N TYR A 326 1.25 -32.40 10.96
CA TYR A 326 0.14 -33.21 11.46
C TYR A 326 -1.10 -32.37 11.74
N GLN A 327 -2.26 -33.03 11.64
CA GLN A 327 -3.54 -32.39 11.87
C GLN A 327 -3.72 -32.09 13.37
N VAL A 328 -4.25 -30.91 13.69
CA VAL A 328 -4.68 -30.58 15.06
C VAL A 328 -5.80 -31.53 15.46
N PRO A 329 -5.78 -32.14 16.68
CA PRO A 329 -6.82 -33.05 17.17
C PRO A 329 -8.19 -32.35 17.28
N ASP A 330 -9.26 -33.13 17.05
CA ASP A 330 -10.64 -32.62 17.06
C ASP A 330 -11.07 -32.08 18.45
N ASP A 331 -10.55 -32.63 19.53
CA ASP A 331 -10.81 -32.21 20.93
C ASP A 331 -10.13 -30.85 21.26
N GLU A 332 -9.16 -30.41 20.50
CA GLU A 332 -8.63 -29.06 20.61
C GLU A 332 -9.41 -28.04 19.72
N ILE A 333 -10.03 -28.52 18.64
CA ILE A 333 -10.84 -27.69 17.73
C ILE A 333 -12.20 -27.38 18.34
N LYS A 334 -12.75 -28.37 19.10
CA LYS A 334 -14.05 -28.28 19.70
C LYS A 334 -13.99 -28.58 21.19
N ASN A 335 -14.51 -27.67 21.99
CA ASN A 335 -14.56 -27.77 23.43
C ASN A 335 -15.52 -28.89 23.92
N GLU A 336 -15.38 -29.33 25.15
CA GLU A 336 -16.25 -30.37 25.77
C GLU A 336 -17.74 -29.99 25.80
N ASP A 337 -18.05 -28.70 25.91
CA ASP A 337 -19.41 -28.17 25.90
C ASP A 337 -20.03 -28.10 24.49
N GLY A 338 -19.26 -28.46 23.46
CA GLY A 338 -19.65 -28.44 22.06
C GLY A 338 -19.44 -27.14 21.33
N SER A 339 -18.97 -26.08 22.01
CA SER A 339 -18.50 -24.83 21.34
C SER A 339 -17.19 -25.06 20.61
N PHE A 340 -16.85 -24.17 19.70
CA PHE A 340 -15.57 -24.20 19.01
C PHE A 340 -14.53 -23.32 19.71
N ASN A 341 -13.26 -23.74 19.65
CA ASN A 341 -12.15 -22.96 20.15
C ASN A 341 -11.99 -21.69 19.32
N GLU A 342 -12.02 -20.52 19.93
CA GLU A 342 -11.91 -19.24 19.25
C GLU A 342 -10.45 -18.76 19.14
N ASP A 343 -9.51 -19.33 19.92
CA ASP A 343 -8.10 -18.93 19.95
C ASP A 343 -7.15 -20.13 19.75
N LEU A 344 -7.42 -20.96 18.73
CA LEU A 344 -6.63 -22.18 18.49
C LEU A 344 -5.26 -21.82 17.86
N PRO A 345 -4.13 -22.05 18.56
CA PRO A 345 -2.81 -21.83 17.95
C PRO A 345 -2.47 -22.94 16.96
N VAL A 346 -1.99 -22.52 15.79
CA VAL A 346 -1.55 -23.43 14.72
C VAL A 346 -0.21 -22.98 14.15
N ASP A 347 0.53 -23.88 13.50
CA ASP A 347 1.71 -23.52 12.74
C ASP A 347 1.36 -23.20 11.28
N TYR A 348 0.33 -23.86 10.72
CA TYR A 348 -0.08 -23.72 9.32
C TYR A 348 -1.59 -23.75 9.18
N THR A 349 -2.08 -22.89 8.30
CA THR A 349 -3.49 -22.83 7.88
C THR A 349 -3.60 -22.34 6.43
N GLY A 350 -4.77 -22.52 5.84
CA GLY A 350 -5.05 -21.97 4.50
C GLY A 350 -5.29 -20.46 4.53
N THR A 351 -4.98 -19.78 3.45
CA THR A 351 -5.15 -18.34 3.31
C THR A 351 -6.50 -17.91 2.71
N GLY A 352 -7.46 -18.84 2.62
CA GLY A 352 -8.77 -18.56 2.01
C GLY A 352 -9.69 -17.64 2.83
N CYS A 353 -9.50 -17.58 4.14
CA CYS A 353 -10.13 -16.61 5.04
C CYS A 353 -9.18 -16.33 6.21
N ILE A 354 -8.37 -15.28 6.08
CA ILE A 354 -7.35 -14.96 7.07
C ILE A 354 -7.08 -13.46 7.11
N LEU A 355 -6.99 -12.93 8.32
CA LEU A 355 -6.66 -11.53 8.61
C LEU A 355 -5.21 -11.43 9.02
N TYR A 356 -4.49 -10.46 8.46
CA TYR A 356 -3.11 -10.12 8.82
C TYR A 356 -2.99 -8.66 9.25
N ASP A 357 -2.18 -8.38 10.27
CA ASP A 357 -1.66 -7.03 10.52
C ASP A 357 -0.65 -6.68 9.41
N MET A 358 -0.82 -5.52 8.80
CA MET A 358 0.05 -5.07 7.69
C MET A 358 1.51 -4.83 8.09
N LYS A 359 1.82 -4.73 9.39
CA LYS A 359 3.20 -4.69 9.89
C LYS A 359 4.00 -5.93 9.48
N ILE A 360 3.36 -7.09 9.37
CA ILE A 360 4.01 -8.32 8.92
C ILE A 360 4.69 -8.12 7.57
N PHE A 361 3.97 -7.55 6.62
CA PHE A 361 4.43 -7.40 5.25
C PHE A 361 5.42 -6.25 5.04
N ASN A 362 5.34 -5.22 5.85
CA ASN A 362 6.19 -4.06 5.70
C ASN A 362 7.45 -4.10 6.59
N ASP A 363 7.32 -4.63 7.81
CA ASP A 363 8.34 -4.49 8.84
C ASP A 363 9.10 -5.78 9.14
N MET A 364 8.42 -6.95 9.05
CA MET A 364 8.90 -8.20 9.61
C MET A 364 9.40 -9.20 8.55
N ILE A 365 8.73 -9.29 7.40
CA ILE A 365 9.05 -10.27 6.35
C ILE A 365 9.51 -9.54 5.08
N PRO A 366 10.64 -9.94 4.47
CA PRO A 366 11.10 -9.37 3.20
C PRO A 366 10.10 -9.53 2.06
N LEU A 367 10.18 -8.66 1.05
CA LEU A 367 9.38 -8.74 -0.18
C LEU A 367 9.39 -10.15 -0.81
N LYS A 368 8.29 -10.57 -1.44
CA LYS A 368 7.95 -11.89 -1.97
C LYS A 368 7.38 -12.82 -0.88
N TRP A 369 6.23 -12.41 -0.37
CA TRP A 369 5.55 -13.09 0.72
C TRP A 369 4.96 -14.44 0.30
N PHE A 370 4.10 -14.46 -0.71
CA PHE A 370 3.48 -15.68 -1.21
C PHE A 370 4.26 -16.23 -2.40
N ARG A 371 4.64 -17.51 -2.35
CA ARG A 371 5.37 -18.18 -3.44
C ARG A 371 5.16 -19.69 -3.38
N PHE A 372 5.09 -20.32 -4.53
CA PHE A 372 5.21 -21.77 -4.63
C PHE A 372 6.67 -22.19 -4.47
N SER A 373 6.89 -23.37 -3.92
CA SER A 373 8.20 -24.01 -3.87
C SER A 373 8.11 -25.51 -4.10
N VAL A 374 9.26 -26.17 -4.16
CA VAL A 374 9.35 -27.62 -4.33
C VAL A 374 10.11 -28.17 -3.14
N GLY A 375 9.54 -29.16 -2.47
CA GLY A 375 10.17 -29.84 -1.34
C GLY A 375 11.27 -30.81 -1.78
N ASP A 376 11.99 -31.36 -0.82
CA ASP A 376 13.19 -32.21 -1.02
C ASP A 376 12.95 -33.45 -1.91
N HIS A 377 11.71 -33.92 -1.98
CA HIS A 377 11.32 -35.08 -2.80
C HIS A 377 10.56 -34.69 -4.07
N GLY A 378 10.65 -33.43 -4.50
CA GLY A 378 10.00 -32.94 -5.72
C GLY A 378 8.49 -32.64 -5.58
N GLN A 379 7.91 -32.75 -4.37
CA GLN A 379 6.51 -32.41 -4.13
C GLN A 379 6.31 -30.89 -4.15
N PRO A 380 5.21 -30.40 -4.76
CA PRO A 380 4.88 -28.99 -4.71
C PRO A 380 4.46 -28.58 -3.30
N ILE A 381 4.93 -27.39 -2.87
CA ILE A 381 4.52 -26.76 -1.62
C ILE A 381 3.75 -25.51 -2.00
N GLY A 382 2.53 -25.36 -1.46
CA GLY A 382 1.64 -24.24 -1.70
C GLY A 382 2.19 -22.92 -1.16
N GLU A 383 1.71 -21.83 -1.72
CA GLU A 383 2.11 -20.47 -1.34
C GLU A 383 1.68 -20.12 0.09
N ASP A 384 0.58 -20.70 0.56
CA ASP A 384 0.06 -20.58 1.92
C ASP A 384 0.98 -21.25 2.95
N ILE A 385 1.40 -22.49 2.70
CA ILE A 385 2.34 -23.23 3.55
C ILE A 385 3.70 -22.53 3.59
N ASN A 386 4.21 -22.09 2.46
CA ASN A 386 5.46 -21.33 2.42
C ASN A 386 5.38 -20.03 3.22
N PHE A 387 4.24 -19.32 3.17
CA PHE A 387 4.09 -18.10 3.93
C PHE A 387 3.96 -18.37 5.43
N CYS A 388 3.26 -19.43 5.83
CA CYS A 388 3.24 -19.89 7.23
C CYS A 388 4.66 -20.23 7.74
N ASP A 389 5.51 -20.83 6.92
CA ASP A 389 6.92 -21.05 7.25
C ASP A 389 7.69 -19.74 7.52
N GLU A 390 7.47 -18.71 6.71
CA GLU A 390 8.10 -17.40 6.94
C GLU A 390 7.56 -16.74 8.23
N LEU A 391 6.27 -16.87 8.52
CA LEU A 391 5.67 -16.40 9.79
C LEU A 391 6.31 -17.13 10.98
N LYS A 392 6.43 -18.46 10.92
CA LYS A 392 7.06 -19.28 11.97
C LYS A 392 8.52 -18.91 12.20
N LYS A 393 9.32 -18.73 11.14
CA LYS A 393 10.72 -18.26 11.21
C LYS A 393 10.84 -16.89 11.86
N ALA A 394 9.87 -16.00 11.61
CA ALA A 394 9.80 -14.68 12.22
C ALA A 394 9.21 -14.67 13.65
N ASN A 395 8.85 -15.83 14.21
CA ASN A 395 8.16 -15.98 15.49
C ASN A 395 6.84 -15.21 15.55
N ILE A 396 6.10 -15.14 14.43
CA ILE A 396 4.78 -14.52 14.36
C ILE A 396 3.73 -15.61 14.58
N PRO A 397 2.94 -15.53 15.65
CA PRO A 397 1.94 -16.55 15.98
C PRO A 397 0.76 -16.49 15.00
N ILE A 398 0.20 -17.66 14.71
CA ILE A 398 -1.05 -17.82 13.97
C ILE A 398 -2.08 -18.42 14.93
N ILE A 399 -3.23 -17.78 15.05
CA ILE A 399 -4.41 -18.36 15.69
C ILE A 399 -5.52 -18.57 14.66
N VAL A 400 -6.39 -19.54 14.94
CA VAL A 400 -7.61 -19.77 14.17
C VAL A 400 -8.81 -19.68 15.08
N ASP A 401 -9.74 -18.78 14.76
CA ASP A 401 -11.07 -18.76 15.37
C ASP A 401 -11.93 -19.85 14.70
N CYS A 402 -12.00 -21.01 15.35
CA CYS A 402 -12.74 -22.14 14.82
C CYS A 402 -14.27 -21.95 14.87
N SER A 403 -14.79 -20.92 15.56
CA SER A 403 -16.20 -20.55 15.57
C SER A 403 -16.61 -19.85 14.25
N ILE A 404 -15.63 -19.34 13.49
CA ILE A 404 -15.85 -18.79 12.16
C ILE A 404 -15.83 -19.94 11.15
N ASP A 405 -17.01 -20.37 10.73
CA ASP A 405 -17.20 -21.51 9.82
C ASP A 405 -17.27 -21.06 8.37
N ILE A 406 -16.31 -21.53 7.57
CA ILE A 406 -16.22 -21.23 6.13
C ILE A 406 -16.48 -22.51 5.35
N LYS A 407 -17.45 -22.45 4.42
CA LYS A 407 -17.72 -23.57 3.53
C LYS A 407 -16.88 -23.44 2.27
N HIS A 408 -16.11 -24.47 1.97
CA HIS A 408 -15.30 -24.55 0.77
C HIS A 408 -16.09 -25.18 -0.37
N LEU A 409 -16.22 -24.48 -1.49
CA LEU A 409 -16.90 -25.00 -2.69
C LEU A 409 -16.00 -26.00 -3.41
N SER A 410 -16.54 -27.14 -3.75
CA SER A 410 -15.87 -28.18 -4.53
C SER A 410 -16.82 -28.81 -5.54
N THR A 411 -16.31 -29.15 -6.70
CA THR A 411 -17.03 -30.01 -7.65
C THR A 411 -16.76 -31.48 -7.31
N MET A 412 -17.81 -32.27 -7.23
CA MET A 412 -17.71 -33.69 -6.95
C MET A 412 -18.32 -34.48 -8.11
N ALA A 413 -17.61 -35.50 -8.63
CA ALA A 413 -18.18 -36.46 -9.55
C ALA A 413 -19.22 -37.33 -8.82
N ILE A 414 -20.41 -37.42 -9.37
CA ILE A 414 -21.50 -38.21 -8.80
C ILE A 414 -21.55 -39.55 -9.55
N ASP A 415 -21.28 -40.63 -8.80
CA ASP A 415 -21.30 -41.99 -9.27
C ASP A 415 -22.02 -42.93 -8.28
N TRP A 416 -21.98 -44.23 -8.53
CA TRP A 416 -22.57 -45.24 -7.66
C TRP A 416 -21.95 -45.24 -6.26
N GLY A 417 -20.65 -44.99 -6.15
CA GLY A 417 -19.96 -44.90 -4.86
C GLY A 417 -20.45 -43.71 -4.03
N THR A 418 -20.55 -42.54 -4.67
CA THR A 418 -21.11 -41.32 -4.07
C THR A 418 -22.55 -41.55 -3.59
N TYR A 419 -23.40 -42.18 -4.41
CA TYR A 419 -24.77 -42.51 -4.04
C TYR A 419 -24.80 -43.42 -2.79
N LYS A 420 -23.97 -44.47 -2.75
CA LYS A 420 -23.89 -45.39 -1.60
C LYS A 420 -23.37 -44.73 -0.32
N LEU A 421 -22.42 -43.80 -0.45
CA LEU A 421 -21.94 -43.02 0.70
C LEU A 421 -23.08 -42.20 1.33
N PHE A 422 -23.80 -41.43 0.48
CA PHE A 422 -24.93 -40.62 0.97
C PHE A 422 -26.08 -41.45 1.53
N GLN A 423 -26.36 -42.64 0.98
CA GLN A 423 -27.34 -43.56 1.58
C GLN A 423 -26.96 -44.01 3.01
N LYS A 424 -25.65 -44.09 3.33
CA LYS A 424 -25.20 -44.44 4.71
C LYS A 424 -25.32 -43.24 5.65
N ILE A 425 -25.10 -42.02 5.16
CA ILE A 425 -25.16 -40.80 5.97
C ILE A 425 -26.62 -40.40 6.25
N MET A 426 -27.53 -40.69 5.34
CA MET A 426 -28.95 -40.33 5.46
C MET A 426 -29.80 -41.33 6.27
N LYS A 427 -29.22 -42.45 6.72
CA LYS A 427 -29.81 -43.39 7.66
C LYS A 427 -29.41 -43.07 9.08
#